data_e502ea41025a52ef24a919af680ab1ae
#
_entry.id   e502ea41025a52ef24a919af680ab1ae
#
_cell.length_a   1.000
_cell.length_b   1.000
_cell.length_c   1.000
_cell.angle_alpha   90.00
_cell.angle_beta   90.00
_cell.angle_gamma   90.00
#
_symmetry.space_group_name_H-M   'P 1'
#
loop_
_entity.id
_entity.type
_entity.pdbx_description
1 polymer ?
#
loop_
_entity_poly.entity_id
_entity_poly.type
_entity_poly.pdbx_seq_one_letter_code
_entity_poly.pdbx_strand_id
1 'polypeptide(L)'
;MNFGWGMLSDLSGTVENNFEGSFTVGKFVETKKFSLAGSINFDRLTIGEHNPDNQSTDQVIVGLEPMVTSYKGPLTVTVGAGIWVDADPESRNDGQNFYFYPKVDASIRLLKDIFVPYLRIGGGLEQNRFESVLEKNPFFYVNLD
;
A
#
# COMPACT_ATOMS: atom_id res chain seq x y z
N MET A 1 6.77 -7.15 -11.81
CA MET A 1 7.38 -5.91 -11.31
C MET A 1 6.62 -4.77 -11.93
N ASN A 2 6.14 -3.86 -11.11
CA ASN A 2 5.47 -2.64 -11.54
C ASN A 2 6.23 -1.47 -10.94
N PHE A 3 6.37 -0.40 -11.74
CA PHE A 3 6.92 0.85 -11.29
C PHE A 3 5.98 1.96 -11.76
N GLY A 4 5.66 2.88 -10.87
CA GLY A 4 4.87 4.07 -11.15
C GLY A 4 5.62 5.30 -10.65
N TRP A 5 5.52 6.39 -11.42
CA TRP A 5 5.94 7.71 -11.00
C TRP A 5 4.84 8.69 -11.35
N GLY A 6 4.52 9.58 -10.42
CA GLY A 6 3.53 10.61 -10.59
C GLY A 6 4.05 11.95 -10.07
N MET A 7 3.61 13.02 -10.71
CA MET A 7 3.83 14.39 -10.27
C MET A 7 2.52 15.15 -10.41
N LEU A 8 2.06 15.75 -9.31
CA LEU A 8 0.91 16.63 -9.28
C LEU A 8 1.38 18.03 -8.88
N SER A 9 0.86 19.05 -9.56
CA SER A 9 1.10 20.46 -9.21
C SER A 9 -0.23 21.18 -9.24
N ASP A 10 -0.50 21.98 -8.21
CA ASP A 10 -1.67 22.84 -8.18
C ASP A 10 -1.32 24.31 -8.48
N LEU A 11 -2.36 25.16 -8.62
CA LEU A 11 -2.23 26.58 -8.91
C LEU A 11 -1.68 27.41 -7.72
N SER A 12 -1.62 26.81 -6.53
CA SER A 12 -1.06 27.44 -5.31
C SER A 12 0.45 27.19 -5.18
N GLY A 13 1.05 26.47 -6.12
CA GLY A 13 2.47 26.12 -6.13
C GLY A 13 2.81 24.91 -5.25
N THR A 14 1.81 24.14 -4.79
CA THR A 14 2.01 22.88 -4.10
C THR A 14 2.39 21.80 -5.11
N VAL A 15 3.48 21.10 -4.88
CA VAL A 15 3.99 20.03 -5.75
C VAL A 15 4.09 18.74 -4.95
N GLU A 16 3.41 17.70 -5.44
CA GLU A 16 3.52 16.33 -4.95
C GLU A 16 4.33 15.49 -5.94
N ASN A 17 5.38 14.83 -5.46
CA ASN A 17 6.16 13.87 -6.23
C ASN A 17 6.01 12.51 -5.59
N ASN A 18 5.57 11.55 -6.38
CA ASN A 18 5.26 10.21 -5.95
C ASN A 18 6.06 9.19 -6.74
N PHE A 19 6.63 8.22 -6.05
CA PHE A 19 7.26 7.04 -6.65
C PHE A 19 6.72 5.79 -5.99
N GLU A 20 6.27 4.85 -6.81
CA GLU A 20 5.77 3.54 -6.37
C GLU A 20 6.51 2.43 -7.09
N GLY A 21 6.98 1.45 -6.32
CA GLY A 21 7.60 0.24 -6.83
C GLY A 21 7.01 -0.99 -6.15
N SER A 22 6.70 -2.03 -6.94
CA SER A 22 6.26 -3.30 -6.40
C SER A 22 6.80 -4.49 -7.16
N PHE A 23 6.99 -5.58 -6.44
CA PHE A 23 7.36 -6.85 -7.02
C PHE A 23 6.62 -8.00 -6.34
N THR A 24 6.46 -9.09 -7.08
CA THR A 24 5.98 -10.36 -6.51
C THR A 24 6.81 -11.47 -7.11
N VAL A 25 7.34 -12.33 -6.25
CA VAL A 25 8.04 -13.56 -6.62
C VAL A 25 7.34 -14.74 -5.98
N GLY A 26 7.37 -15.89 -6.64
CA GLY A 26 6.73 -17.09 -6.10
C GLY A 26 7.29 -18.37 -6.69
N LYS A 27 7.20 -19.45 -5.90
CA LYS A 27 7.62 -20.79 -6.28
C LYS A 27 6.56 -21.81 -5.88
N PHE A 28 6.25 -22.70 -6.79
CA PHE A 28 5.42 -23.87 -6.51
C PHE A 28 6.27 -25.00 -5.96
N VAL A 29 5.78 -25.63 -4.90
CA VAL A 29 6.31 -26.87 -4.33
C VAL A 29 5.11 -27.78 -4.11
N GLU A 30 4.98 -28.81 -4.93
CA GLU A 30 3.83 -29.73 -4.96
C GLU A 30 2.49 -28.98 -5.11
N THR A 31 1.62 -29.07 -4.10
CA THR A 31 0.29 -28.44 -4.08
C THR A 31 0.30 -27.06 -3.38
N LYS A 32 1.48 -26.54 -3.08
CA LYS A 32 1.63 -25.26 -2.36
C LYS A 32 2.38 -24.26 -3.23
N LYS A 33 1.95 -23.00 -3.16
CA LYS A 33 2.66 -21.86 -3.73
C LYS A 33 3.18 -20.99 -2.59
N PHE A 34 4.48 -20.82 -2.51
CA PHE A 34 5.13 -19.84 -1.66
C PHE A 34 5.31 -18.57 -2.47
N SER A 35 4.90 -17.44 -1.94
CA SER A 35 5.05 -16.15 -2.60
C SER A 35 5.50 -15.07 -1.62
N LEU A 36 6.28 -14.13 -2.14
CA LEU A 36 6.72 -12.94 -1.44
C LEU A 36 6.39 -11.75 -2.32
N ALA A 37 5.56 -10.85 -1.83
CA ALA A 37 5.34 -9.54 -2.43
C ALA A 37 6.10 -8.49 -1.63
N GLY A 38 6.61 -7.48 -2.32
CA GLY A 38 7.23 -6.32 -1.71
C GLY A 38 6.78 -5.05 -2.42
N SER A 39 6.68 -3.97 -1.68
CA SER A 39 6.34 -2.65 -2.20
C SER A 39 7.14 -1.57 -1.50
N ILE A 40 7.40 -0.51 -2.23
CA ILE A 40 7.97 0.74 -1.72
C ILE A 40 7.17 1.89 -2.30
N ASN A 41 6.73 2.78 -1.43
CA ASN A 41 6.06 4.02 -1.80
C ASN A 41 6.85 5.17 -1.18
N PHE A 42 7.25 6.10 -2.01
CA PHE A 42 7.89 7.35 -1.61
C PHE A 42 6.97 8.49 -2.06
N ASP A 43 6.70 9.40 -1.14
CA ASP A 43 5.92 10.61 -1.42
C ASP A 43 6.64 11.82 -0.84
N ARG A 44 6.75 12.87 -1.66
CA ARG A 44 7.27 14.18 -1.26
C ARG A 44 6.25 15.24 -1.60
N LEU A 45 5.70 15.87 -0.57
CA LEU A 45 4.83 17.02 -0.67
C LEU A 45 5.62 18.30 -0.38
N THR A 46 5.69 19.22 -1.34
CA THR A 46 6.28 20.55 -1.17
C THR A 46 5.16 21.59 -1.22
N ILE A 47 4.96 22.31 -0.15
CA ILE A 47 3.93 23.36 -0.05
C ILE A 47 4.48 24.65 -0.63
N GLY A 48 3.71 25.33 -1.51
CA GLY A 48 4.16 26.45 -2.33
C GLY A 48 4.50 27.74 -1.57
N GLU A 49 5.00 28.72 -2.30
CA GLU A 49 5.70 29.94 -1.86
C GLU A 49 4.97 30.88 -0.88
N HIS A 50 3.69 30.64 -0.57
CA HIS A 50 2.95 31.48 0.38
C HIS A 50 3.18 31.10 1.85
N ASN A 51 3.96 30.05 2.13
CA ASN A 51 4.32 29.66 3.48
C ASN A 51 5.79 30.02 3.75
N PRO A 52 6.09 30.93 4.70
CA PRO A 52 7.45 31.42 4.96
C PRO A 52 8.45 30.35 5.39
N ASP A 53 7.99 29.15 5.74
CA ASP A 53 8.83 28.06 6.25
C ASP A 53 9.20 26.98 5.22
N ASN A 54 8.76 27.12 3.95
CA ASN A 54 9.09 26.16 2.86
C ASN A 54 9.01 24.69 3.33
N GLN A 55 7.90 24.30 3.95
CA GLN A 55 7.75 22.97 4.54
C GLN A 55 7.59 21.92 3.43
N SER A 56 8.51 20.98 3.38
CA SER A 56 8.37 19.75 2.61
C SER A 56 8.17 18.58 3.55
N THR A 57 7.22 17.71 3.27
CA THR A 57 6.98 16.48 4.01
C THR A 57 7.35 15.31 3.12
N ASP A 58 8.27 14.50 3.60
CA ASP A 58 8.71 13.27 2.94
C ASP A 58 8.14 12.06 3.68
N GLN A 59 7.47 11.17 2.98
CA GLN A 59 6.98 9.91 3.55
C GLN A 59 7.50 8.73 2.75
N VAL A 60 8.00 7.71 3.45
CA VAL A 60 8.46 6.45 2.85
C VAL A 60 7.75 5.28 3.50
N ILE A 61 7.01 4.52 2.72
CA ILE A 61 6.35 3.30 3.18
C ILE A 61 6.97 2.11 2.47
N VAL A 62 7.49 1.15 3.23
CA VAL A 62 8.02 -0.10 2.72
C VAL A 62 7.22 -1.26 3.28
N GLY A 63 6.81 -2.18 2.40
CA GLY A 63 6.02 -3.35 2.76
C GLY A 63 6.60 -4.65 2.24
N LEU A 64 6.46 -5.72 3.03
CA LEU A 64 6.75 -7.10 2.66
C LEU A 64 5.59 -8.00 3.05
N GLU A 65 5.19 -8.88 2.14
CA GLU A 65 4.06 -9.79 2.32
C GLU A 65 4.43 -11.23 1.93
N PRO A 66 4.96 -12.02 2.87
CA PRO A 66 5.10 -13.45 2.69
C PRO A 66 3.75 -14.15 2.75
N MET A 67 3.49 -15.07 1.81
CA MET A 67 2.24 -15.81 1.70
C MET A 67 2.48 -17.26 1.28
N VAL A 68 1.64 -18.15 1.77
CA VAL A 68 1.58 -19.56 1.36
C VAL A 68 0.17 -19.87 0.91
N THR A 69 0.02 -20.31 -0.32
CA THR A 69 -1.26 -20.78 -0.87
C THR A 69 -1.21 -22.30 -1.00
N SER A 70 -2.21 -22.97 -0.45
CA SER A 70 -2.41 -24.42 -0.56
C SER A 70 -3.60 -24.70 -1.46
N TYR A 71 -3.41 -25.60 -2.41
CA TYR A 71 -4.45 -26.07 -3.32
C TYR A 71 -4.77 -27.53 -2.99
N LYS A 72 -5.98 -27.79 -2.51
CA LYS A 72 -6.42 -29.15 -2.15
C LYS A 72 -7.80 -29.43 -2.77
N GLY A 73 -7.81 -30.05 -3.94
CA GLY A 73 -9.05 -30.28 -4.69
C GLY A 73 -9.79 -28.97 -4.99
N PRO A 74 -11.06 -28.83 -4.58
CA PRO A 74 -11.81 -27.61 -4.80
C PRO A 74 -11.45 -26.46 -3.84
N LEU A 75 -10.70 -26.76 -2.75
CA LEU A 75 -10.35 -25.80 -1.71
C LEU A 75 -9.02 -25.12 -2.02
N THR A 76 -9.01 -23.80 -1.96
CA THR A 76 -7.81 -22.95 -2.01
C THR A 76 -7.74 -22.14 -0.74
N VAL A 77 -6.62 -22.21 -0.03
CA VAL A 77 -6.37 -21.42 1.18
C VAL A 77 -5.03 -20.72 1.05
N THR A 78 -5.03 -19.42 1.27
CA THR A 78 -3.83 -18.59 1.36
C THR A 78 -3.72 -18.05 2.76
N VAL A 79 -2.56 -18.19 3.37
CA VAL A 79 -2.21 -17.62 4.66
C VAL A 79 -0.94 -16.81 4.49
N GLY A 80 -0.91 -15.62 5.05
CA GLY A 80 0.23 -14.73 4.99
C GLY A 80 0.21 -13.65 6.06
N ALA A 81 1.16 -12.76 5.96
CA ALA A 81 1.25 -11.57 6.80
C ALA A 81 1.75 -10.39 5.98
N GLY A 82 1.24 -9.20 6.27
CA GLY A 82 1.80 -7.94 5.82
C GLY A 82 2.65 -7.33 6.92
N ILE A 83 3.86 -6.97 6.58
CA ILE A 83 4.82 -6.28 7.46
C ILE A 83 5.14 -4.97 6.77
N TRP A 84 4.83 -3.85 7.44
CA TRP A 84 4.99 -2.52 6.87
C TRP A 84 5.76 -1.62 7.81
N VAL A 85 6.62 -0.81 7.25
CA VAL A 85 7.35 0.24 7.95
C VAL A 85 7.02 1.56 7.29
N ASP A 86 6.52 2.49 8.09
CA ASP A 86 6.32 3.88 7.72
C ASP A 86 7.44 4.70 8.35
N ALA A 87 8.27 5.30 7.53
CA ALA A 87 9.34 6.18 7.94
C ALA A 87 8.97 7.60 7.50
N ASP A 88 8.55 8.40 8.47
CA ASP A 88 8.38 9.83 8.34
C ASP A 88 9.61 10.53 8.95
N PRO A 89 10.54 11.07 8.13
CA PRO A 89 11.75 11.70 8.63
C PRO A 89 11.49 13.00 9.39
N GLU A 90 10.31 13.62 9.25
CA GLU A 90 9.94 14.85 9.94
C GLU A 90 9.17 14.60 11.24
N SER A 91 8.74 13.39 11.52
CA SER A 91 8.11 13.05 12.79
C SER A 91 9.11 13.27 13.93
N ARG A 92 8.92 14.35 14.68
CA ARG A 92 9.73 14.71 15.87
C ARG A 92 9.65 13.69 17.02
N ASN A 93 8.81 12.69 16.89
CA ASN A 93 8.79 11.53 17.75
C ASN A 93 9.54 10.42 17.03
N ASP A 94 10.63 9.94 17.58
CA ASP A 94 11.55 8.86 17.23
C ASP A 94 10.89 7.53 16.78
N GLY A 95 9.80 7.56 16.05
CA GLY A 95 8.96 6.41 15.77
C GLY A 95 8.94 6.02 14.30
N GLN A 96 9.78 5.07 13.90
CA GLN A 96 9.43 4.19 12.81
C GLN A 96 8.15 3.45 13.21
N ASN A 97 7.04 3.73 12.53
CA ASN A 97 5.81 3.02 12.78
C ASN A 97 5.86 1.66 12.08
N PHE A 98 5.84 0.61 12.87
CA PHE A 98 5.80 -0.76 12.40
C PHE A 98 4.38 -1.30 12.46
N TYR A 99 3.89 -1.84 11.34
CA TYR A 99 2.55 -2.41 11.25
C TYR A 99 2.63 -3.87 10.83
N PHE A 100 1.82 -4.69 11.49
CA PHE A 100 1.67 -6.09 11.18
C PHE A 100 0.20 -6.42 10.93
N TYR A 101 -0.08 -7.05 9.79
CA TYR A 101 -1.43 -7.45 9.41
C TYR A 101 -1.46 -8.93 9.03
N PRO A 102 -2.27 -9.77 9.69
CA PRO A 102 -2.52 -11.11 9.22
C PRO A 102 -3.33 -11.07 7.93
N LYS A 103 -3.06 -12.02 7.01
CA LYS A 103 -3.81 -12.20 5.77
C LYS A 103 -4.25 -13.65 5.66
N VAL A 104 -5.56 -13.86 5.48
CA VAL A 104 -6.14 -15.17 5.22
C VAL A 104 -7.17 -15.04 4.11
N ASP A 105 -6.98 -15.78 3.04
CA ASP A 105 -7.95 -15.93 1.97
C ASP A 105 -8.30 -17.41 1.84
N ALA A 106 -9.58 -17.73 1.87
CA ALA A 106 -10.07 -19.08 1.66
C ALA A 106 -11.20 -19.09 0.63
N SER A 107 -11.16 -19.99 -0.31
CA SER A 107 -12.23 -20.19 -1.29
C SER A 107 -12.43 -21.66 -1.56
N ILE A 108 -13.67 -22.05 -1.82
CA ILE A 108 -14.02 -23.41 -2.19
C ILE A 108 -14.89 -23.38 -3.46
N ARG A 109 -14.49 -24.15 -4.47
CA ARG A 109 -15.22 -24.29 -5.73
C ARG A 109 -16.24 -25.42 -5.63
N LEU A 110 -17.52 -25.10 -5.69
CA LEU A 110 -18.63 -26.04 -5.59
C LEU A 110 -19.40 -26.08 -6.92
N LEU A 111 -20.14 -27.16 -7.14
CA LEU A 111 -21.01 -27.33 -8.29
C LEU A 111 -20.33 -27.05 -9.65
N LYS A 112 -19.13 -27.58 -9.85
CA LYS A 112 -18.33 -27.37 -11.09
C LYS A 112 -18.07 -25.88 -11.38
N ASP A 113 -17.62 -25.14 -10.37
CA ASP A 113 -17.28 -23.71 -10.41
C ASP A 113 -18.48 -22.74 -10.58
N ILE A 114 -19.73 -23.22 -10.48
CA ILE A 114 -20.93 -22.36 -10.53
C ILE A 114 -21.07 -21.55 -9.24
N PHE A 115 -20.66 -22.12 -8.09
CA PHE A 115 -20.74 -21.49 -6.79
C PHE A 115 -19.40 -21.52 -6.08
N VAL A 116 -18.81 -20.32 -5.83
CA VAL A 116 -17.49 -20.18 -5.23
C VAL A 116 -17.58 -19.25 -4.01
N PRO A 117 -17.99 -19.76 -2.84
CA PRO A 117 -17.89 -19.00 -1.61
C PRO A 117 -16.44 -18.71 -1.27
N TYR A 118 -16.19 -17.51 -0.75
CA TYR A 118 -14.89 -17.06 -0.31
C TYR A 118 -14.95 -16.33 1.02
N LEU A 119 -13.87 -16.43 1.79
CA LEU A 119 -13.64 -15.68 3.01
C LEU A 119 -12.30 -14.97 2.86
N ARG A 120 -12.27 -13.68 3.15
CA ARG A 120 -11.05 -12.88 3.18
C ARG A 120 -10.94 -12.14 4.51
N ILE A 121 -9.82 -12.28 5.16
CA ILE A 121 -9.43 -11.55 6.36
C ILE A 121 -8.07 -10.95 6.07
N GLY A 122 -7.93 -9.65 6.24
CA GLY A 122 -6.66 -8.97 6.02
C GLY A 122 -6.78 -7.48 6.28
N GLY A 123 -5.63 -6.87 6.46
CA GLY A 123 -5.44 -5.43 6.53
C GLY A 123 -4.35 -5.00 5.54
N GLY A 124 -4.13 -3.71 5.46
CA GLY A 124 -3.07 -3.09 4.68
C GLY A 124 -2.87 -1.66 5.13
N LEU A 125 -1.70 -1.11 4.86
CA LEU A 125 -1.44 0.30 5.01
C LEU A 125 -1.77 0.98 3.68
N GLU A 126 -2.68 1.94 3.72
CA GLU A 126 -3.02 2.78 2.57
C GLU A 126 -2.45 4.18 2.84
N GLN A 127 -1.66 4.68 1.91
CA GLN A 127 -1.11 6.02 1.99
C GLN A 127 -2.19 7.04 1.62
N ASN A 128 -2.45 7.99 2.52
CA ASN A 128 -3.33 9.11 2.23
C ASN A 128 -2.55 10.16 1.42
N ARG A 129 -2.68 10.08 0.10
CA ARG A 129 -2.08 11.03 -0.83
C ARG A 129 -2.97 12.26 -0.99
N PHE A 130 -2.35 13.42 -1.18
CA PHE A 130 -3.05 14.66 -1.49
C PHE A 130 -3.92 14.51 -2.75
N GLU A 131 -3.40 13.84 -3.78
CA GLU A 131 -4.14 13.48 -5.00
C GLU A 131 -5.43 12.73 -4.69
N SER A 132 -5.38 11.71 -3.82
CA SER A 132 -6.57 10.91 -3.47
C SER A 132 -7.60 11.70 -2.67
N VAL A 133 -7.16 12.70 -1.91
CA VAL A 133 -8.05 13.61 -1.18
C VAL A 133 -8.74 14.58 -2.14
N LEU A 134 -8.03 15.11 -3.12
CA LEU A 134 -8.58 16.00 -4.15
C LEU A 134 -9.57 15.27 -5.06
N GLU A 135 -9.31 14.02 -5.44
CA GLU A 135 -10.26 13.21 -6.21
C GLU A 135 -11.58 12.97 -5.47
N LYS A 136 -11.51 12.75 -4.16
CA LYS A 136 -12.69 12.53 -3.31
C LYS A 136 -13.42 13.84 -2.97
N ASN A 137 -12.71 14.96 -2.92
CA ASN A 137 -13.27 16.28 -2.61
C ASN A 137 -12.53 17.39 -3.36
N PRO A 138 -12.94 17.75 -4.58
CA PRO A 138 -12.28 18.77 -5.39
C PRO A 138 -12.38 20.19 -4.81
N PHE A 139 -13.15 20.39 -3.72
CA PHE A 139 -13.28 21.67 -3.00
C PHE A 139 -12.44 21.72 -1.73
N PHE A 140 -11.51 20.78 -1.56
CA PHE A 140 -10.64 20.75 -0.40
C PHE A 140 -9.59 21.86 -0.51
N TYR A 141 -9.64 22.82 0.42
CA TYR A 141 -8.61 23.85 0.61
C TYR A 141 -7.71 23.43 1.77
N VAL A 142 -6.42 23.33 1.51
CA VAL A 142 -5.43 23.20 2.58
C VAL A 142 -5.26 24.57 3.23
N ASN A 143 -6.01 24.84 4.28
CA ASN A 143 -5.78 26.00 5.13
C ASN A 143 -5.01 25.51 6.34
N LEU A 144 -3.70 25.70 6.34
CA LEU A 144 -2.83 25.43 7.46
C LEU A 144 -2.64 26.77 8.19
N ASP A 145 -3.54 27.08 9.14
CA ASP A 145 -3.35 28.14 10.14
C ASP A 145 -2.40 27.64 11.24
#